data_4ee6527a93a8e77a1f911c3630d97ac8
#
_entry.id   4ee6527a93a8e77a1f911c3630d97ac8
#
_cell.length_a   1.000
_cell.length_b   1.000
_cell.length_c   1.000
_cell.angle_alpha   90.00
_cell.angle_beta   90.00
_cell.angle_gamma   90.00
#
_symmetry.space_group_name_H-M   'P 1'
#
loop_
_entity.id
_entity.type
_entity.pdbx_description
1 polymer ?
#
loop_
_entity_poly.entity_id
_entity_poly.type
_entity_poly.pdbx_seq_one_letter_code
_entity_poly.pdbx_strand_id
1 'polypeptide(L)'
;KENTFDIFYVLNESGKPFGGQAKVIAQIEAALKKAFQNTNQSVVDVQRRIPSTLKQFSMATIVNISNDIDKMSTMLEVITPDRPGLLMHLGQIFMKFNLRLLSAKISTLGERVEDIFHLVDMGYQPLSDPLLCAQIKETVCYELDARVMEQIEGAPLQKMNLWE
;
A
#
# COMPACT_ATOMS: atom_id res chain seq x y z
N LYS A 1 22.42 13.85 2.60
CA LYS A 1 21.07 13.80 3.20
C LYS A 1 20.10 13.86 2.03
N GLU A 2 19.37 12.78 1.79
CA GLU A 2 18.27 12.75 0.84
C GLU A 2 17.08 13.47 1.47
N ASN A 3 16.48 14.41 0.76
CA ASN A 3 15.25 15.07 1.16
C ASN A 3 14.13 14.56 0.26
N THR A 4 13.00 14.18 0.84
CA THR A 4 11.76 13.90 0.11
C THR A 4 10.82 15.09 0.21
N PHE A 5 10.04 15.32 -0.84
CA PHE A 5 9.02 16.34 -0.87
C PHE A 5 7.70 15.71 -1.31
N ASP A 6 6.75 15.66 -0.39
CA ASP A 6 5.43 15.06 -0.62
C ASP A 6 4.32 16.08 -0.40
N ILE A 7 3.31 16.06 -1.24
CA ILE A 7 2.13 16.92 -1.13
C ILE A 7 0.90 16.04 -0.88
N PHE A 8 0.20 16.32 0.22
CA PHE A 8 -1.04 15.63 0.58
C PHE A 8 -2.22 16.59 0.58
N TYR A 9 -3.28 16.26 -0.15
CA TYR A 9 -4.57 16.95 -0.07
C TYR A 9 -5.45 16.20 0.94
N VAL A 10 -5.65 16.79 2.12
CA VAL A 10 -6.38 16.14 3.21
C VAL A 10 -7.79 16.70 3.30
N LEU A 11 -8.79 15.81 3.25
CA LEU A 11 -10.19 16.15 3.32
C LEU A 11 -10.82 15.49 4.58
N ASN A 12 -11.91 16.07 5.09
CA ASN A 12 -12.72 15.47 6.13
C ASN A 12 -13.60 14.33 5.57
N GLU A 13 -14.34 13.63 6.43
CA GLU A 13 -15.24 12.53 6.05
C GLU A 13 -16.31 12.94 5.03
N SER A 14 -16.65 14.22 4.94
CA SER A 14 -17.60 14.79 3.97
C SER A 14 -16.92 15.21 2.67
N GLY A 15 -15.63 14.91 2.46
CA GLY A 15 -14.86 15.30 1.27
C GLY A 15 -14.54 16.79 1.18
N LYS A 16 -14.62 17.53 2.29
CA LYS A 16 -14.35 18.98 2.33
C LYS A 16 -13.00 19.29 2.99
N PRO A 17 -12.32 20.38 2.58
CA PRO A 17 -11.12 20.85 3.26
C PRO A 17 -11.40 21.18 4.74
N PHE A 18 -10.39 21.01 5.61
CA PHE A 18 -10.46 21.43 7.02
C PHE A 18 -10.42 22.95 7.24
N GLY A 19 -10.63 23.75 6.22
CA GLY A 19 -10.49 25.23 6.25
C GLY A 19 -11.04 25.86 7.52
N GLY A 20 -10.22 26.68 8.20
CA GLY A 20 -10.56 27.36 9.45
C GLY A 20 -10.45 26.53 10.73
N GLN A 21 -10.19 25.22 10.68
CA GLN A 21 -10.01 24.36 11.86
C GLN A 21 -8.52 24.25 12.24
N ALA A 22 -7.94 25.36 12.68
CA ALA A 22 -6.51 25.44 13.02
C ALA A 22 -6.06 24.36 14.03
N LYS A 23 -6.91 23.99 14.98
CA LYS A 23 -6.62 22.94 15.96
C LYS A 23 -6.46 21.56 15.31
N VAL A 24 -7.31 21.21 14.33
CA VAL A 24 -7.23 19.93 13.61
C VAL A 24 -5.98 19.89 12.74
N ILE A 25 -5.68 21.00 12.05
CA ILE A 25 -4.46 21.10 11.24
C ILE A 25 -3.22 20.91 12.10
N ALA A 26 -3.13 21.58 13.26
CA ALA A 26 -2.02 21.43 14.18
C ALA A 26 -1.88 19.99 14.73
N GLN A 27 -3.00 19.29 14.96
CA GLN A 27 -2.97 17.87 15.37
C GLN A 27 -2.43 16.96 14.25
N ILE A 28 -2.84 17.19 13.00
CA ILE A 28 -2.33 16.45 11.83
C ILE A 28 -0.83 16.66 11.69
N GLU A 29 -0.37 17.91 11.74
CA GLU A 29 1.06 18.24 11.64
C GLU A 29 1.88 17.60 12.76
N ALA A 30 1.39 17.65 13.99
CA ALA A 30 2.06 17.03 15.14
C ALA A 30 2.15 15.51 15.00
N ALA A 31 1.07 14.87 14.53
CA ALA A 31 1.04 13.42 14.28
C ALA A 31 2.03 13.01 13.19
N LEU A 32 2.09 13.74 12.07
CA LEU A 32 3.05 13.51 11.00
C LEU A 32 4.49 13.67 11.49
N LYS A 33 4.81 14.77 12.18
CA LYS A 33 6.15 15.00 12.75
C LYS A 33 6.57 13.86 13.68
N LYS A 34 5.65 13.39 14.53
CA LYS A 34 5.90 12.26 15.43
C LYS A 34 6.15 10.96 14.66
N ALA A 35 5.37 10.69 13.61
CA ALA A 35 5.52 9.50 12.77
C ALA A 35 6.89 9.48 12.06
N PHE A 36 7.33 10.60 11.51
CA PHE A 36 8.65 10.70 10.86
C PHE A 36 9.84 10.63 11.82
N GLN A 37 9.66 10.98 13.10
CA GLN A 37 10.71 10.89 14.11
C GLN A 37 10.89 9.47 14.67
N ASN A 38 9.84 8.65 14.62
CA ASN A 38 9.81 7.30 15.19
C ASN A 38 9.91 6.24 14.08
N THR A 39 11.12 5.95 13.65
CA THR A 39 11.43 4.91 12.64
C THR A 39 11.05 3.48 13.07
N ASN A 40 10.76 3.26 14.35
CA ASN A 40 10.44 1.94 14.93
C ASN A 40 8.97 1.78 15.36
N GLN A 41 8.06 2.66 14.95
CA GLN A 41 6.66 2.45 15.31
C GLN A 41 6.03 1.39 14.40
N SER A 42 5.44 0.39 15.05
CA SER A 42 4.49 -0.53 14.42
C SER A 42 3.44 0.26 13.63
N VAL A 43 3.28 -0.10 12.38
CA VAL A 43 2.29 0.50 11.49
C VAL A 43 0.91 0.37 12.14
N VAL A 44 0.23 1.48 12.31
CA VAL A 44 -1.13 1.51 12.87
C VAL A 44 -2.05 0.81 11.90
N ASP A 45 -2.63 -0.30 12.31
CA ASP A 45 -3.62 -1.01 11.50
C ASP A 45 -4.88 -0.15 11.33
N VAL A 46 -5.26 0.15 10.10
CA VAL A 46 -6.44 0.95 9.78
C VAL A 46 -7.67 0.03 9.83
N GLN A 47 -8.27 -0.10 11.00
CA GLN A 47 -9.51 -0.87 11.19
C GLN A 47 -10.73 -0.05 10.75
N ARG A 48 -11.00 0.04 9.46
CA ARG A 48 -12.29 0.48 8.94
C ARG A 48 -13.10 -0.73 8.47
N ARG A 49 -14.41 -0.74 8.79
CA ARG A 49 -15.31 -1.78 8.26
C ARG A 49 -15.41 -1.65 6.75
N ILE A 50 -15.23 -2.77 6.05
CA ILE A 50 -15.49 -2.85 4.62
C ILE A 50 -16.98 -2.63 4.37
N PRO A 51 -17.36 -1.79 3.40
CA PRO A 51 -18.73 -1.68 2.96
C PRO A 51 -19.29 -3.06 2.55
N SER A 52 -20.56 -3.33 2.90
CA SER A 52 -21.20 -4.62 2.61
C SER A 52 -21.28 -4.94 1.11
N THR A 53 -21.20 -3.95 0.24
CA THR A 53 -21.14 -4.08 -1.21
C THR A 53 -19.88 -4.81 -1.69
N LEU A 54 -18.73 -4.62 -1.04
CA LEU A 54 -17.47 -5.31 -1.38
C LEU A 54 -17.51 -6.81 -1.07
N LYS A 55 -18.42 -7.26 -0.18
CA LYS A 55 -18.59 -8.69 0.13
C LYS A 55 -19.17 -9.51 -1.03
N GLN A 56 -19.73 -8.87 -2.06
CA GLN A 56 -20.32 -9.53 -3.23
C GLN A 56 -19.36 -9.60 -4.44
N PHE A 57 -18.25 -8.89 -4.42
CA PHE A 57 -17.27 -8.87 -5.50
C PHE A 57 -16.03 -9.70 -5.14
N SER A 58 -16.02 -10.96 -5.59
CA SER A 58 -14.84 -11.85 -5.48
C SER A 58 -13.94 -11.68 -6.70
N MET A 59 -13.34 -10.50 -6.88
CA MET A 59 -12.29 -10.33 -7.88
C MET A 59 -10.95 -10.66 -7.22
N ALA A 60 -10.25 -11.65 -7.76
CA ALA A 60 -8.88 -11.95 -7.33
C ALA A 60 -7.94 -10.77 -7.65
N THR A 61 -6.95 -10.57 -6.79
CA THR A 61 -5.90 -9.59 -7.03
C THR A 61 -5.05 -9.99 -8.25
N ILE A 62 -4.83 -9.05 -9.15
CA ILE A 62 -3.96 -9.22 -10.31
C ILE A 62 -2.73 -8.36 -10.11
N VAL A 63 -1.55 -8.96 -10.26
CA VAL A 63 -0.26 -8.29 -10.13
C VAL A 63 0.57 -8.51 -11.39
N ASN A 64 1.04 -7.42 -12.00
CA ASN A 64 1.98 -7.44 -13.11
C ASN A 64 3.28 -6.76 -12.69
N ILE A 65 4.41 -7.39 -13.04
CA ILE A 65 5.75 -6.83 -12.78
C ILE A 65 6.51 -6.78 -14.10
N SER A 66 7.08 -5.62 -14.40
CA SER A 66 7.93 -5.42 -15.59
C SER A 66 8.96 -4.32 -15.31
N ASN A 67 10.09 -4.33 -16.02
CA ASN A 67 11.07 -3.27 -15.90
C ASN A 67 10.77 -2.14 -16.88
N ASP A 68 10.75 -0.92 -16.38
CA ASP A 68 10.65 0.32 -17.13
C ASP A 68 12.06 0.85 -17.39
N ILE A 69 12.55 0.67 -18.62
CA ILE A 69 13.91 1.01 -19.02
C ILE A 69 14.11 2.54 -18.96
N ASP A 70 13.10 3.30 -19.38
CA ASP A 70 13.19 4.77 -19.43
C ASP A 70 13.28 5.37 -18.02
N LYS A 71 12.60 4.78 -17.06
CA LYS A 71 12.61 5.21 -15.65
C LYS A 71 13.64 4.50 -14.79
N MET A 72 14.39 3.56 -15.36
CA MET A 72 15.37 2.75 -14.62
C MET A 72 14.77 2.18 -13.32
N SER A 73 13.57 1.62 -13.43
CA SER A 73 12.81 1.11 -12.28
C SER A 73 12.00 -0.14 -12.65
N THR A 74 11.61 -0.89 -11.67
CA THR A 74 10.63 -1.97 -11.82
C THR A 74 9.23 -1.42 -11.59
N MET A 75 8.37 -1.58 -12.57
CA MET A 75 6.95 -1.24 -12.49
C MET A 75 6.18 -2.42 -11.93
N LEU A 76 5.50 -2.18 -10.81
CA LEU A 76 4.53 -3.09 -10.21
C LEU A 76 3.13 -2.51 -10.40
N GLU A 77 2.27 -3.20 -11.15
CA GLU A 77 0.86 -2.88 -11.30
C GLU A 77 0.04 -3.81 -10.41
N VAL A 78 -0.87 -3.23 -9.63
CA VAL A 78 -1.77 -3.96 -8.72
C VAL A 78 -3.20 -3.60 -9.03
N ILE A 79 -4.00 -4.60 -9.41
CA ILE A 79 -5.44 -4.46 -9.65
C ILE A 79 -6.16 -5.31 -8.60
N THR A 80 -6.95 -4.67 -7.73
CA THR A 80 -7.60 -5.34 -6.60
C THR A 80 -8.84 -4.57 -6.17
N PRO A 81 -9.79 -5.16 -5.43
CA PRO A 81 -10.88 -4.40 -4.82
C PRO A 81 -10.36 -3.31 -3.88
N ASP A 82 -10.98 -2.10 -3.92
CA ASP A 82 -10.63 -1.01 -3.01
C ASP A 82 -11.00 -1.37 -1.57
N ARG A 83 -10.09 -1.07 -0.64
CA ARG A 83 -10.31 -1.35 0.78
C ARG A 83 -9.46 -0.46 1.68
N PRO A 84 -9.93 -0.20 2.90
CA PRO A 84 -9.17 0.56 3.88
C PRO A 84 -7.82 -0.12 4.19
N GLY A 85 -6.75 0.67 4.20
CA GLY A 85 -5.41 0.20 4.55
C GLY A 85 -4.64 -0.50 3.42
N LEU A 86 -5.17 -0.57 2.19
CA LEU A 86 -4.52 -1.22 1.05
C LEU A 86 -3.09 -0.72 0.81
N LEU A 87 -2.94 0.60 0.69
CA LEU A 87 -1.61 1.22 0.43
C LEU A 87 -0.62 1.01 1.56
N MET A 88 -1.11 1.04 2.80
CA MET A 88 -0.29 0.74 3.98
C MET A 88 0.26 -0.69 3.90
N HIS A 89 -0.60 -1.64 3.53
CA HIS A 89 -0.24 -3.04 3.44
C HIS A 89 0.77 -3.30 2.32
N LEU A 90 0.55 -2.70 1.15
CA LEU A 90 1.54 -2.73 0.06
C LEU A 90 2.89 -2.14 0.51
N GLY A 91 2.87 -1.03 1.25
CA GLY A 91 4.08 -0.45 1.82
C GLY A 91 4.82 -1.39 2.76
N GLN A 92 4.11 -2.17 3.59
CA GLN A 92 4.71 -3.21 4.45
C GLN A 92 5.39 -4.31 3.63
N ILE A 93 4.74 -4.75 2.54
CA ILE A 93 5.31 -5.75 1.63
C ILE A 93 6.58 -5.18 0.98
N PHE A 94 6.57 -3.93 0.51
CA PHE A 94 7.76 -3.31 -0.07
C PHE A 94 8.92 -3.24 0.93
N MET A 95 8.64 -2.90 2.19
CA MET A 95 9.65 -2.91 3.26
C MET A 95 10.20 -4.31 3.54
N LYS A 96 9.34 -5.34 3.54
CA LYS A 96 9.73 -6.75 3.74
C LYS A 96 10.73 -7.23 2.69
N PHE A 97 10.56 -6.78 1.45
CA PHE A 97 11.46 -7.11 0.35
C PHE A 97 12.61 -6.10 0.16
N ASN A 98 12.80 -5.17 1.10
CA ASN A 98 13.81 -4.10 1.03
C ASN A 98 13.73 -3.29 -0.29
N LEU A 99 12.52 -2.97 -0.71
CA LEU A 99 12.27 -2.16 -1.91
C LEU A 99 12.10 -0.69 -1.55
N ARG A 100 12.58 0.18 -2.45
CA ARG A 100 12.35 1.63 -2.39
C ARG A 100 11.29 2.02 -3.39
N LEU A 101 10.33 2.80 -2.93
CA LEU A 101 9.31 3.39 -3.79
C LEU A 101 9.81 4.72 -4.36
N LEU A 102 9.89 4.82 -5.68
CA LEU A 102 10.25 6.06 -6.38
C LEU A 102 9.04 6.92 -6.68
N SER A 103 7.97 6.29 -7.18
CA SER A 103 6.70 6.97 -7.44
C SER A 103 5.54 5.98 -7.42
N ALA A 104 4.34 6.49 -7.16
CA ALA A 104 3.11 5.73 -7.25
C ALA A 104 2.06 6.54 -8.02
N LYS A 105 1.30 5.84 -8.87
CA LYS A 105 0.07 6.34 -9.46
C LYS A 105 -1.07 5.53 -8.90
N ILE A 106 -1.90 6.18 -8.08
CA ILE A 106 -3.04 5.58 -7.41
C ILE A 106 -4.31 5.96 -8.17
N SER A 107 -5.10 4.96 -8.56
CA SER A 107 -6.31 5.16 -9.35
C SER A 107 -7.43 4.27 -8.83
N THR A 108 -8.51 4.89 -8.33
CA THR A 108 -9.71 4.18 -7.86
C THR A 108 -10.82 4.34 -8.90
N LEU A 109 -11.31 3.22 -9.42
CA LEU A 109 -12.36 3.13 -10.42
C LEU A 109 -13.57 2.41 -9.82
N GLY A 110 -14.43 3.15 -9.12
CA GLY A 110 -15.54 2.59 -8.36
C GLY A 110 -15.06 1.77 -7.18
N GLU A 111 -15.31 0.45 -7.19
CA GLU A 111 -14.89 -0.48 -6.13
C GLU A 111 -13.56 -1.20 -6.43
N ARG A 112 -12.88 -0.84 -7.51
CA ARG A 112 -11.60 -1.40 -7.96
C ARG A 112 -10.51 -0.35 -7.96
N VAL A 113 -9.33 -0.71 -7.53
CA VAL A 113 -8.12 0.10 -7.70
C VAL A 113 -7.24 -0.48 -8.80
N GLU A 114 -6.55 0.41 -9.51
CA GLU A 114 -5.51 0.11 -10.49
C GLU A 114 -4.30 0.99 -10.16
N ASP A 115 -3.44 0.45 -9.30
CA ASP A 115 -2.31 1.19 -8.77
C ASP A 115 -1.02 0.76 -9.46
N ILE A 116 -0.18 1.74 -9.80
CA ILE A 116 1.12 1.51 -10.41
C ILE A 116 2.20 2.07 -9.50
N PHE A 117 3.18 1.24 -9.15
CA PHE A 117 4.32 1.59 -8.32
C PHE A 117 5.61 1.43 -9.11
N HIS A 118 6.49 2.42 -9.06
CA HIS A 118 7.85 2.32 -9.58
C HIS A 118 8.79 2.05 -8.40
N LEU A 119 9.38 0.87 -8.41
CA LEU A 119 10.19 0.33 -7.33
C LEU A 119 11.62 0.10 -7.80
N VAL A 120 12.55 0.19 -6.87
CA VAL A 120 13.96 -0.18 -7.05
C VAL A 120 14.45 -0.92 -5.81
N ASP A 121 15.58 -1.59 -5.94
CA ASP A 121 16.28 -2.18 -4.80
C ASP A 121 16.97 -1.12 -3.92
N MET A 122 17.68 -1.55 -2.88
CA MET A 122 18.43 -0.64 -2.00
C MET A 122 19.61 0.04 -2.69
N GLY A 123 20.06 -0.48 -3.84
CA GLY A 123 21.10 0.10 -4.70
C GLY A 123 20.57 1.04 -5.78
N TYR A 124 19.25 1.37 -5.75
CA TYR A 124 18.56 2.17 -6.78
C TYR A 124 18.59 1.53 -8.18
N GLN A 125 18.61 0.19 -8.24
CA GLN A 125 18.54 -0.55 -9.50
C GLN A 125 17.18 -1.21 -9.68
N PRO A 126 16.71 -1.37 -10.93
CA PRO A 126 15.56 -2.21 -11.23
C PRO A 126 15.80 -3.65 -10.75
N LEU A 127 14.73 -4.34 -10.38
CA LEU A 127 14.80 -5.74 -9.97
C LEU A 127 15.16 -6.62 -11.17
N SER A 128 16.28 -7.29 -11.11
CA SER A 128 16.80 -8.14 -12.20
C SER A 128 16.58 -9.64 -11.95
N ASP A 129 16.27 -10.03 -10.70
CA ASP A 129 16.07 -11.43 -10.34
C ASP A 129 14.60 -11.85 -10.59
N PRO A 130 14.36 -12.77 -11.56
CA PRO A 130 13.01 -13.26 -11.84
C PRO A 130 12.36 -14.00 -10.67
N LEU A 131 13.16 -14.67 -9.82
CA LEU A 131 12.66 -15.39 -8.65
C LEU A 131 12.15 -14.41 -7.61
N LEU A 132 12.90 -13.34 -7.34
CA LEU A 132 12.46 -12.27 -6.45
C LEU A 132 11.17 -11.60 -6.97
N CYS A 133 11.09 -11.31 -8.26
CA CYS A 133 9.87 -10.77 -8.88
C CYS A 133 8.67 -11.71 -8.71
N ALA A 134 8.86 -13.02 -8.91
CA ALA A 134 7.82 -14.02 -8.69
C ALA A 134 7.37 -14.07 -7.23
N GLN A 135 8.29 -14.06 -6.27
CA GLN A 135 7.99 -14.05 -4.83
C GLN A 135 7.23 -12.79 -4.42
N ILE A 136 7.61 -11.62 -4.92
CA ILE A 136 6.89 -10.36 -4.68
C ILE A 136 5.46 -10.47 -5.18
N LYS A 137 5.28 -10.92 -6.43
CA LYS A 137 3.97 -11.11 -7.05
C LYS A 137 3.08 -12.04 -6.23
N GLU A 138 3.58 -13.23 -5.88
CA GLU A 138 2.85 -14.21 -5.07
C GLU A 138 2.50 -13.66 -3.69
N THR A 139 3.44 -12.98 -3.03
CA THR A 139 3.21 -12.38 -1.71
C THR A 139 2.12 -11.31 -1.79
N VAL A 140 2.17 -10.41 -2.77
CA VAL A 140 1.15 -9.37 -2.95
C VAL A 140 -0.22 -9.99 -3.19
N CYS A 141 -0.35 -10.93 -4.13
CA CYS A 141 -1.62 -11.61 -4.40
C CYS A 141 -2.14 -12.31 -3.13
N TYR A 142 -1.31 -13.13 -2.49
CA TYR A 142 -1.70 -13.91 -1.33
C TYR A 142 -2.14 -13.01 -0.16
N GLU A 143 -1.30 -12.06 0.24
CA GLU A 143 -1.59 -11.22 1.40
C GLU A 143 -2.77 -10.28 1.16
N LEU A 144 -2.98 -9.84 -0.08
CA LEU A 144 -4.13 -9.03 -0.43
C LEU A 144 -5.42 -9.86 -0.46
N ASP A 145 -5.44 -11.02 -1.08
CA ASP A 145 -6.64 -11.87 -1.17
C ASP A 145 -7.00 -12.50 0.17
N ALA A 146 -6.01 -12.93 0.96
CA ALA A 146 -6.22 -13.50 2.28
C ALA A 146 -6.92 -12.52 3.23
N ARG A 147 -6.54 -11.23 3.23
CA ARG A 147 -7.21 -10.21 4.05
C ARG A 147 -8.64 -9.90 3.59
N VAL A 148 -8.96 -10.07 2.31
CA VAL A 148 -10.35 -10.00 1.84
C VAL A 148 -11.16 -11.12 2.48
N MET A 149 -10.64 -12.34 2.51
CA MET A 149 -11.30 -13.49 3.11
C MET A 149 -11.49 -13.33 4.63
N GLU A 150 -10.46 -12.88 5.36
CA GLU A 150 -10.58 -12.58 6.80
C GLU A 150 -11.69 -11.58 7.11
N GLN A 151 -11.77 -10.52 6.32
CA GLN A 151 -12.75 -9.46 6.54
C GLN A 151 -14.17 -9.88 6.13
N ILE A 152 -14.31 -10.85 5.21
CA ILE A 152 -15.60 -11.41 4.80
C ILE A 152 -16.08 -12.47 5.81
N GLU A 153 -15.18 -13.34 6.26
CA GLU A 153 -15.52 -14.53 7.07
C GLU A 153 -15.37 -14.31 8.57
N GLY A 154 -14.68 -13.24 8.99
CA GLY A 154 -14.41 -12.96 10.41
C GLY A 154 -13.49 -13.96 11.09
N ALA A 155 -12.76 -14.76 10.31
CA ALA A 155 -11.84 -15.77 10.81
C ALA A 155 -10.40 -15.24 10.85
N PRO A 156 -9.64 -15.44 11.94
CA PRO A 156 -8.23 -15.06 11.98
C PRO A 156 -7.41 -15.95 11.05
N LEU A 157 -6.55 -15.35 10.21
CA LEU A 157 -5.55 -16.09 9.44
C LEU A 157 -4.66 -16.91 10.37
N GLN A 158 -4.62 -18.22 10.15
CA GLN A 158 -3.52 -19.03 10.66
C GLN A 158 -2.23 -18.52 9.99
N LYS A 159 -1.30 -18.02 10.83
CA LYS A 159 0.05 -17.68 10.37
C LYS A 159 0.69 -18.93 9.79
N MET A 160 0.63 -19.08 8.47
CA MET A 160 1.51 -20.03 7.80
C MET A 160 2.92 -19.44 7.86
N ASN A 161 3.77 -20.09 8.69
CA ASN A 161 5.20 -19.86 8.66
C ASN A 161 5.73 -20.46 7.34
N LEU A 162 5.83 -19.62 6.30
CA LEU A 162 6.38 -19.98 4.98
C LEU A 162 7.93 -20.03 4.97
N TRP A 163 8.56 -19.96 6.15
CA TRP A 163 10.02 -19.91 6.29
C TRP A 163 10.46 -20.78 7.48
N GLU A 164 10.37 -22.10 7.34
CA GLU A 164 11.27 -23.05 7.99
C GLU A 164 12.16 -23.73 6.95
#